data_fc3880fb8ee50ae34baf25dc9bf8e85e
#
_entry.id   fc3880fb8ee50ae34baf25dc9bf8e85e
#
_cell.length_a   1.000
_cell.length_b   1.000
_cell.length_c   1.000
_cell.angle_alpha   90.00
_cell.angle_beta   90.00
_cell.angle_gamma   90.00
#
_symmetry.space_group_name_H-M   'P 1'
#
loop_
_entity.id
_entity.type
_entity.pdbx_description
1 polymer ?
#
loop_
_entity_poly.entity_id
_entity_poly.type
_entity_poly.pdbx_seq_one_letter_code
_entity_poly.pdbx_strand_id
1 'polypeptide(L)'
;MARAAALFSLATGLSRIVGLLREVLVAYVFGVRGAINQFTIASQVPNVVRSLVADAALGAAFIPVFNELLERGEERRAWRVASTVATLSFLGLAAVTGLTMVFAEPLLGVFYSGAVPHLTVQLMWVLMPTVVLLGFAGIVQAILNSLGEFFVPAVAPVLWNVVIAVGLLYAITVDEPSTALLVYAWATLAGTLVQVLLPLPWLRGRQGRLTIAFHWRDSAVRRVFVLM
;
A
#
# COMPACT_ATOMS: atom_id res chain seq x y z
N MET A 1 -16.41 21.73 7.99
CA MET A 1 -15.11 21.28 8.54
C MET A 1 -15.28 20.31 9.72
N ALA A 2 -16.02 20.63 10.80
CA ALA A 2 -16.16 19.75 11.97
C ALA A 2 -16.70 18.33 11.67
N ARG A 3 -17.71 18.19 10.80
CA ARG A 3 -18.25 16.87 10.38
C ARG A 3 -17.21 16.01 9.63
N ALA A 4 -16.42 16.61 8.76
CA ALA A 4 -15.39 15.88 8.03
C ALA A 4 -14.26 15.41 8.96
N ALA A 5 -13.83 16.26 9.89
CA ALA A 5 -12.86 15.90 10.92
C ALA A 5 -13.37 14.78 11.84
N ALA A 6 -14.64 14.86 12.26
CA ALA A 6 -15.26 13.82 13.09
C ALA A 6 -15.34 12.46 12.35
N LEU A 7 -15.78 12.47 11.09
CA LEU A 7 -15.83 11.25 10.25
C LEU A 7 -14.45 10.65 10.02
N PHE A 8 -13.44 11.48 9.77
CA PHE A 8 -12.05 11.04 9.64
C PHE A 8 -11.53 10.39 10.93
N SER A 9 -11.78 11.04 12.08
CA SER A 9 -11.38 10.50 13.40
C SER A 9 -12.09 9.18 13.72
N LEU A 10 -13.40 9.09 13.42
CA LEU A 10 -14.15 7.84 13.59
C LEU A 10 -13.63 6.72 12.67
N ALA A 11 -13.38 7.01 11.39
CA ALA A 11 -12.83 6.03 10.45
C ALA A 11 -11.44 5.55 10.89
N THR A 12 -10.59 6.47 11.37
CA THR A 12 -9.25 6.14 11.89
C THR A 12 -9.35 5.29 13.16
N GLY A 13 -10.24 5.64 14.08
CA GLY A 13 -10.51 4.86 15.30
C GLY A 13 -11.01 3.44 14.95
N LEU A 14 -11.98 3.35 14.03
CA LEU A 14 -12.51 2.08 13.57
C LEU A 14 -11.42 1.22 12.91
N SER A 15 -10.56 1.82 12.09
CA SER A 15 -9.42 1.12 11.46
C SER A 15 -8.48 0.51 12.50
N ARG A 16 -8.22 1.21 13.60
CA ARG A 16 -7.38 0.69 14.71
C ARG A 16 -8.04 -0.47 15.42
N ILE A 17 -9.36 -0.38 15.68
CA ILE A 17 -10.12 -1.46 16.34
C ILE A 17 -10.14 -2.70 15.46
N VAL A 18 -10.48 -2.55 14.16
CA VAL A 18 -10.50 -3.68 13.21
C VAL A 18 -9.08 -4.25 13.00
N GLY A 19 -8.06 -3.38 13.00
CA GLY A 19 -6.66 -3.80 12.98
C GLY A 19 -6.27 -4.63 14.20
N LEU A 20 -6.69 -4.22 15.41
CA LEU A 20 -6.46 -5.00 16.62
C LEU A 20 -7.18 -6.35 16.57
N LEU A 21 -8.44 -6.39 16.13
CA LEU A 21 -9.19 -7.64 15.95
C LEU A 21 -8.48 -8.58 14.96
N ARG A 22 -7.92 -8.05 13.89
CA ARG A 22 -7.10 -8.83 12.95
C ARG A 22 -5.88 -9.44 13.64
N GLU A 23 -5.13 -8.66 14.45
CA GLU A 23 -3.97 -9.19 15.19
C GLU A 23 -4.37 -10.29 16.17
N VAL A 24 -5.51 -10.14 16.86
CA VAL A 24 -6.07 -11.20 17.72
C VAL A 24 -6.40 -12.45 16.92
N LEU A 25 -7.00 -12.30 15.73
CA LEU A 25 -7.27 -13.43 14.84
C LEU A 25 -5.97 -14.10 14.36
N VAL A 26 -4.94 -13.34 13.99
CA VAL A 26 -3.63 -13.90 13.62
C VAL A 26 -3.04 -14.72 14.77
N ALA A 27 -3.06 -14.18 15.99
CA ALA A 27 -2.58 -14.89 17.18
C ALA A 27 -3.42 -16.13 17.50
N TYR A 28 -4.72 -16.09 17.27
CA TYR A 28 -5.61 -17.24 17.46
C TYR A 28 -5.35 -18.36 16.44
N VAL A 29 -5.20 -18.01 15.15
CA VAL A 29 -5.01 -18.98 14.05
C VAL A 29 -3.63 -19.62 14.07
N PHE A 30 -2.58 -18.80 14.25
CA PHE A 30 -1.19 -19.25 14.07
C PHE A 30 -0.41 -19.32 15.38
N GLY A 31 -0.97 -18.84 16.49
CA GLY A 31 -0.22 -18.65 17.72
C GLY A 31 0.77 -17.48 17.62
N VAL A 32 1.60 -17.34 18.66
CA VAL A 32 2.62 -16.27 18.76
C VAL A 32 4.03 -16.74 18.39
N ARG A 33 4.18 -18.02 18.05
CA ARG A 33 5.46 -18.66 17.69
C ARG A 33 5.25 -19.75 16.65
N GLY A 34 6.32 -20.22 16.02
CA GLY A 34 6.26 -21.30 15.04
C GLY A 34 6.03 -20.79 13.62
N ALA A 35 5.02 -21.32 12.91
CA ALA A 35 4.80 -21.06 11.48
C ALA A 35 4.62 -19.57 11.14
N ILE A 36 4.02 -18.78 12.03
CA ILE A 36 3.82 -17.32 11.83
C ILE A 36 5.16 -16.56 11.70
N ASN A 37 6.26 -17.08 12.26
CA ASN A 37 7.57 -16.45 12.12
C ASN A 37 8.01 -16.39 10.65
N GLN A 38 7.66 -17.39 9.84
CA GLN A 38 7.96 -17.38 8.39
C GLN A 38 7.24 -16.25 7.68
N PHE A 39 5.97 -16.00 8.02
CA PHE A 39 5.22 -14.87 7.49
C PHE A 39 5.81 -13.54 7.95
N THR A 40 6.17 -13.44 9.24
CA THR A 40 6.79 -12.23 9.80
C THR A 40 8.10 -11.91 9.10
N ILE A 41 8.98 -12.90 8.91
CA ILE A 41 10.25 -12.73 8.19
C ILE A 41 9.99 -12.38 6.72
N ALA A 42 9.10 -13.10 6.04
CA ALA A 42 8.73 -12.83 4.65
C ALA A 42 8.21 -11.39 4.44
N SER A 43 7.49 -10.84 5.43
CA SER A 43 6.94 -9.48 5.38
C SER A 43 7.96 -8.38 5.69
N GLN A 44 9.13 -8.69 6.28
CA GLN A 44 10.16 -7.69 6.59
C GLN A 44 10.68 -7.00 5.33
N VAL A 45 10.99 -7.77 4.28
CA VAL A 45 11.55 -7.21 3.04
C VAL A 45 10.54 -6.27 2.34
N PRO A 46 9.27 -6.67 2.08
CA PRO A 46 8.25 -5.75 1.60
C PRO A 46 8.10 -4.48 2.45
N ASN A 47 8.10 -4.62 3.77
CA ASN A 47 7.98 -3.48 4.69
C ASN A 47 9.17 -2.52 4.61
N VAL A 48 10.40 -3.04 4.55
CA VAL A 48 11.61 -2.22 4.37
C VAL A 48 11.57 -1.48 3.04
N VAL A 49 11.28 -2.17 1.94
CA VAL A 49 11.18 -1.54 0.61
C VAL A 49 10.11 -0.46 0.62
N ARG A 50 8.94 -0.72 1.21
CA ARG A 50 7.85 0.26 1.33
C ARG A 50 8.27 1.48 2.14
N SER A 51 8.90 1.31 3.30
CA SER A 51 9.31 2.41 4.18
C SER A 51 10.39 3.29 3.55
N LEU A 52 11.30 2.70 2.78
CA LEU A 52 12.36 3.45 2.10
C LEU A 52 11.86 4.26 0.91
N VAL A 53 10.83 3.76 0.20
CA VAL A 53 10.46 4.33 -1.12
C VAL A 53 9.07 4.98 -1.12
N ALA A 54 8.12 4.47 -0.35
CA ALA A 54 6.72 4.89 -0.45
C ALA A 54 6.24 5.84 0.66
N ASP A 55 6.67 5.63 1.89
CA ASP A 55 6.07 6.31 3.05
C ASP A 55 6.59 7.74 3.25
N ALA A 56 7.86 7.99 2.95
CA ALA A 56 8.50 9.25 3.35
C ALA A 56 8.39 10.38 2.31
N ALA A 57 8.30 10.03 1.04
CA ALA A 57 8.64 10.96 -0.01
C ALA A 57 7.42 11.44 -0.82
N LEU A 58 6.51 10.53 -1.19
CA LEU A 58 5.43 10.85 -2.14
C LEU A 58 4.43 11.86 -1.58
N GLY A 59 3.93 11.65 -0.36
CA GLY A 59 2.92 12.54 0.24
C GLY A 59 3.48 13.93 0.52
N ALA A 60 4.62 14.00 1.18
CA ALA A 60 5.23 15.28 1.60
C ALA A 60 5.72 16.13 0.42
N ALA A 61 6.24 15.50 -0.63
CA ALA A 61 6.76 16.19 -1.80
C ALA A 61 5.68 16.51 -2.83
N PHE A 62 4.71 15.61 -3.03
CA PHE A 62 3.68 15.72 -4.06
C PHE A 62 2.57 16.72 -3.70
N ILE A 63 2.02 16.64 -2.47
CA ILE A 63 0.85 17.45 -2.05
C ILE A 63 1.08 18.96 -2.23
N PRO A 64 2.20 19.55 -1.78
CA PRO A 64 2.43 20.97 -1.94
C PRO A 64 2.48 21.41 -3.41
N VAL A 65 3.14 20.63 -4.26
CA VAL A 65 3.28 20.96 -5.69
C VAL A 65 1.93 20.85 -6.40
N PHE A 66 1.15 19.81 -6.07
CA PHE A 66 -0.17 19.60 -6.66
C PHE A 66 -1.15 20.71 -6.26
N ASN A 67 -1.18 21.09 -4.96
CA ASN A 67 -2.03 22.16 -4.46
C ASN A 67 -1.62 23.53 -5.06
N GLU A 68 -0.33 23.84 -5.16
CA GLU A 68 0.15 25.07 -5.79
C GLU A 68 -0.35 25.23 -7.24
N LEU A 69 -0.35 24.12 -8.01
CA LEU A 69 -0.88 24.13 -9.38
C LEU A 69 -2.39 24.34 -9.42
N LEU A 70 -3.14 23.75 -8.48
CA LEU A 70 -4.59 23.94 -8.35
C LEU A 70 -4.92 25.40 -7.97
N GLU A 71 -4.20 25.99 -7.00
CA GLU A 71 -4.39 27.39 -6.57
C GLU A 71 -4.09 28.39 -7.69
N ARG A 72 -3.16 28.05 -8.60
CA ARG A 72 -2.86 28.84 -9.79
C ARG A 72 -3.88 28.67 -10.93
N GLY A 73 -4.88 27.80 -10.77
CA GLY A 73 -5.83 27.46 -11.83
C GLY A 73 -5.27 26.60 -12.96
N GLU A 74 -4.05 26.02 -12.77
CA GLU A 74 -3.38 25.16 -13.74
C GLU A 74 -3.82 23.68 -13.63
N GLU A 75 -5.13 23.44 -13.55
CA GLU A 75 -5.69 22.12 -13.24
C GLU A 75 -5.24 21.03 -14.22
N ARG A 76 -5.24 21.31 -15.54
CA ARG A 76 -4.76 20.35 -16.55
C ARG A 76 -3.30 19.96 -16.34
N ARG A 77 -2.50 20.91 -15.86
CA ARG A 77 -1.09 20.67 -15.56
C ARG A 77 -0.94 19.88 -14.26
N ALA A 78 -1.72 20.20 -13.22
CA ALA A 78 -1.75 19.46 -11.97
C ALA A 78 -2.05 17.97 -12.22
N TRP A 79 -3.09 17.64 -13.00
CA TRP A 79 -3.41 16.26 -13.34
C TRP A 79 -2.36 15.57 -14.22
N ARG A 80 -1.68 16.30 -15.08
CA ARG A 80 -0.57 15.78 -15.87
C ARG A 80 0.63 15.44 -15.00
N VAL A 81 0.95 16.31 -14.05
CA VAL A 81 1.99 16.08 -13.04
C VAL A 81 1.63 14.87 -12.18
N ALA A 82 0.40 14.80 -11.65
CA ALA A 82 -0.09 13.67 -10.87
C ALA A 82 0.03 12.35 -11.64
N SER A 83 -0.41 12.33 -12.90
CA SER A 83 -0.31 11.16 -13.78
C SER A 83 1.12 10.73 -14.03
N THR A 84 2.03 11.69 -14.25
CA THR A 84 3.44 11.41 -14.49
C THR A 84 4.13 10.87 -13.23
N VAL A 85 3.89 11.50 -12.08
CA VAL A 85 4.43 11.04 -10.79
C VAL A 85 3.90 9.65 -10.47
N ALA A 86 2.58 9.40 -10.65
CA ALA A 86 1.98 8.09 -10.44
C ALA A 86 2.59 7.01 -11.35
N THR A 87 2.77 7.32 -12.64
CA THR A 87 3.36 6.38 -13.62
C THR A 87 4.82 6.07 -13.29
N LEU A 88 5.63 7.10 -13.03
CA LEU A 88 7.06 6.90 -12.73
C LEU A 88 7.26 6.19 -11.40
N SER A 89 6.48 6.53 -10.36
CA SER A 89 6.54 5.84 -9.06
C SER A 89 6.09 4.39 -9.18
N PHE A 90 5.01 4.11 -9.94
CA PHE A 90 4.56 2.75 -10.19
C PHE A 90 5.64 1.92 -10.89
N LEU A 91 6.25 2.45 -11.94
CA LEU A 91 7.32 1.75 -12.68
C LEU A 91 8.57 1.56 -11.83
N GLY A 92 8.98 2.58 -11.08
CA GLY A 92 10.13 2.50 -10.18
C GLY A 92 9.91 1.44 -9.08
N LEU A 93 8.75 1.48 -8.43
CA LEU A 93 8.37 0.48 -7.41
C LEU A 93 8.24 -0.93 -8.01
N ALA A 94 7.67 -1.06 -9.21
CA ALA A 94 7.58 -2.34 -9.89
C ALA A 94 8.96 -2.91 -10.24
N ALA A 95 9.89 -2.07 -10.69
CA ALA A 95 11.27 -2.47 -10.96
C ALA A 95 12.00 -2.92 -9.68
N VAL A 96 11.90 -2.14 -8.60
CA VAL A 96 12.48 -2.51 -7.29
C VAL A 96 11.83 -3.80 -6.76
N THR A 97 10.51 -3.92 -6.83
CA THR A 97 9.77 -5.13 -6.44
C THR A 97 10.23 -6.35 -7.23
N GLY A 98 10.30 -6.23 -8.57
CA GLY A 98 10.77 -7.33 -9.43
C GLY A 98 12.20 -7.74 -9.12
N LEU A 99 13.11 -6.76 -8.94
CA LEU A 99 14.49 -7.03 -8.57
C LEU A 99 14.57 -7.72 -7.21
N THR A 100 13.82 -7.25 -6.22
CA THR A 100 13.77 -7.85 -4.88
C THR A 100 13.23 -9.28 -4.91
N MET A 101 12.24 -9.58 -5.78
CA MET A 101 11.72 -10.93 -5.95
C MET A 101 12.75 -11.88 -6.59
N VAL A 102 13.57 -11.39 -7.53
CA VAL A 102 14.68 -12.19 -8.12
C VAL A 102 15.73 -12.53 -7.07
N PHE A 103 16.01 -11.61 -6.15
CA PHE A 103 16.98 -11.78 -5.07
C PHE A 103 16.34 -12.21 -3.74
N ALA A 104 15.16 -12.84 -3.77
CA ALA A 104 14.41 -13.20 -2.56
C ALA A 104 15.21 -14.09 -1.59
N GLU A 105 15.83 -15.17 -2.10
CA GLU A 105 16.59 -16.09 -1.26
C GLU A 105 17.79 -15.44 -0.55
N PRO A 106 18.72 -14.73 -1.24
CA PRO A 106 19.83 -14.07 -0.56
C PRO A 106 19.36 -12.97 0.41
N LEU A 107 18.30 -12.24 0.10
CA LEU A 107 17.74 -11.22 1.00
C LEU A 107 17.14 -11.85 2.26
N LEU A 108 16.40 -12.92 2.12
CA LEU A 108 15.85 -13.66 3.26
C LEU A 108 16.93 -14.41 4.04
N GLY A 109 18.00 -14.83 3.38
CA GLY A 109 19.14 -15.51 4.00
C GLY A 109 19.80 -14.73 5.15
N VAL A 110 19.64 -13.40 5.18
CA VAL A 110 20.10 -12.56 6.31
C VAL A 110 19.40 -12.92 7.63
N PHE A 111 18.18 -13.45 7.54
CA PHE A 111 17.35 -13.81 8.70
C PHE A 111 17.47 -15.29 9.11
N TYR A 112 18.19 -16.10 8.34
CA TYR A 112 18.34 -17.54 8.58
C TYR A 112 19.81 -17.93 8.71
N SER A 113 20.12 -18.78 9.69
CA SER A 113 21.48 -19.34 9.86
C SER A 113 21.76 -20.52 8.93
N GLY A 114 20.84 -20.86 8.03
CA GLY A 114 20.92 -22.01 7.11
C GLY A 114 20.07 -21.76 5.87
N ALA A 115 19.60 -22.83 5.22
CA ALA A 115 18.76 -22.73 4.04
C ALA A 115 17.44 -22.01 4.34
N VAL A 116 17.06 -21.08 3.45
CA VAL A 116 15.77 -20.36 3.55
C VAL A 116 14.63 -21.32 3.24
N PRO A 117 13.62 -21.45 4.12
CA PRO A 117 12.47 -22.29 3.84
C PRO A 117 11.72 -21.84 2.58
N HIS A 118 11.39 -22.76 1.69
CA HIS A 118 10.68 -22.47 0.44
C HIS A 118 9.38 -21.70 0.66
N LEU A 119 8.64 -22.03 1.73
CA LEU A 119 7.42 -21.32 2.10
C LEU A 119 7.67 -19.82 2.37
N THR A 120 8.79 -19.47 3.03
CA THR A 120 9.14 -18.05 3.30
C THR A 120 9.35 -17.28 1.99
N VAL A 121 9.98 -17.89 1.00
CA VAL A 121 10.17 -17.30 -0.34
C VAL A 121 8.83 -17.12 -1.04
N GLN A 122 7.96 -18.13 -1.00
CA GLN A 122 6.62 -18.05 -1.57
C GLN A 122 5.78 -16.94 -0.92
N LEU A 123 5.79 -16.85 0.41
CA LEU A 123 5.09 -15.80 1.14
C LEU A 123 5.59 -14.41 0.74
N MET A 124 6.92 -14.22 0.65
CA MET A 124 7.51 -12.97 0.19
C MET A 124 7.05 -12.62 -1.24
N TRP A 125 7.02 -13.58 -2.16
CA TRP A 125 6.57 -13.34 -3.54
C TRP A 125 5.11 -12.90 -3.61
N VAL A 126 4.24 -13.47 -2.78
CA VAL A 126 2.83 -13.05 -2.69
C VAL A 126 2.70 -11.65 -2.07
N LEU A 127 3.55 -11.31 -1.10
CA LEU A 127 3.48 -10.02 -0.40
C LEU A 127 4.16 -8.87 -1.17
N MET A 128 5.19 -9.12 -1.98
CA MET A 128 5.94 -8.07 -2.68
C MET A 128 5.09 -7.16 -3.57
N PRO A 129 4.09 -7.64 -4.34
CA PRO A 129 3.22 -6.77 -5.12
C PRO A 129 2.46 -5.71 -4.30
N THR A 130 2.25 -5.96 -2.98
CA THR A 130 1.61 -4.98 -2.09
C THR A 130 2.39 -3.66 -2.02
N VAL A 131 3.72 -3.69 -2.19
CA VAL A 131 4.58 -2.49 -2.17
C VAL A 131 4.21 -1.54 -3.31
N VAL A 132 4.08 -2.07 -4.53
CA VAL A 132 3.69 -1.29 -5.71
C VAL A 132 2.28 -0.73 -5.55
N LEU A 133 1.36 -1.58 -5.08
CA LEU A 133 -0.03 -1.21 -4.89
C LEU A 133 -0.19 -0.12 -3.83
N LEU A 134 0.48 -0.25 -2.69
CA LEU A 134 0.42 0.75 -1.61
C LEU A 134 1.08 2.07 -2.01
N GLY A 135 2.19 2.04 -2.75
CA GLY A 135 2.80 3.25 -3.30
C GLY A 135 1.84 4.00 -4.23
N PHE A 136 1.15 3.28 -5.12
CA PHE A 136 0.11 3.88 -5.96
C PHE A 136 -1.08 4.40 -5.15
N ALA A 137 -1.55 3.63 -4.15
CA ALA A 137 -2.62 4.06 -3.24
C ALA A 137 -2.26 5.38 -2.53
N GLY A 138 -1.00 5.55 -2.10
CA GLY A 138 -0.52 6.76 -1.47
C GLY A 138 -0.72 8.01 -2.35
N ILE A 139 -0.42 7.91 -3.64
CA ILE A 139 -0.64 9.01 -4.58
C ILE A 139 -2.14 9.31 -4.76
N VAL A 140 -2.96 8.28 -4.93
CA VAL A 140 -4.42 8.42 -5.04
C VAL A 140 -4.99 9.10 -3.79
N GLN A 141 -4.55 8.69 -2.61
CA GLN A 141 -4.95 9.30 -1.34
C GLN A 141 -4.48 10.76 -1.24
N ALA A 142 -3.25 11.06 -1.66
CA ALA A 142 -2.73 12.43 -1.68
C ALA A 142 -3.56 13.34 -2.58
N ILE A 143 -3.94 12.88 -3.78
CA ILE A 143 -4.83 13.62 -4.69
C ILE A 143 -6.20 13.85 -4.04
N LEU A 144 -6.83 12.82 -3.48
CA LEU A 144 -8.14 12.94 -2.84
C LEU A 144 -8.11 13.91 -1.65
N ASN A 145 -7.09 13.83 -0.81
CA ASN A 145 -6.89 14.74 0.30
C ASN A 145 -6.74 16.21 -0.17
N SER A 146 -5.98 16.44 -1.24
CA SER A 146 -5.82 17.75 -1.86
C SER A 146 -7.14 18.29 -2.45
N LEU A 147 -8.05 17.40 -2.85
CA LEU A 147 -9.39 17.75 -3.33
C LEU A 147 -10.44 17.86 -2.22
N GLY A 148 -10.02 17.73 -0.94
CA GLY A 148 -10.91 17.81 0.22
C GLY A 148 -11.70 16.53 0.53
N GLU A 149 -11.36 15.42 -0.14
CA GLU A 149 -11.99 14.11 0.08
C GLU A 149 -11.17 13.29 1.08
N PHE A 150 -11.53 13.38 2.36
CA PHE A 150 -10.81 12.69 3.44
C PHE A 150 -11.47 11.37 3.86
N PHE A 151 -12.77 11.21 3.62
CA PHE A 151 -13.53 10.06 4.12
C PHE A 151 -13.10 8.75 3.45
N VAL A 152 -13.02 8.73 2.13
CA VAL A 152 -12.68 7.50 1.39
C VAL A 152 -11.25 7.02 1.68
N PRO A 153 -10.23 7.90 1.68
CA PRO A 153 -8.89 7.55 2.17
C PRO A 153 -8.88 6.97 3.58
N ALA A 154 -9.72 7.48 4.48
CA ALA A 154 -9.79 7.00 5.86
C ALA A 154 -10.49 5.62 5.99
N VAL A 155 -11.45 5.31 5.13
CA VAL A 155 -12.19 4.02 5.14
C VAL A 155 -11.40 2.90 4.44
N ALA A 156 -10.57 3.21 3.46
CA ALA A 156 -9.85 2.21 2.69
C ALA A 156 -9.00 1.24 3.57
N PRO A 157 -8.25 1.69 4.59
CA PRO A 157 -7.54 0.80 5.51
C PRO A 157 -8.46 -0.06 6.39
N VAL A 158 -9.70 0.39 6.67
CA VAL A 158 -10.69 -0.41 7.41
C VAL A 158 -11.05 -1.63 6.58
N LEU A 159 -11.39 -1.43 5.29
CA LEU A 159 -11.75 -2.52 4.39
C LEU A 159 -10.57 -3.46 4.14
N TRP A 160 -9.35 -2.95 4.06
CA TRP A 160 -8.15 -3.76 4.02
C TRP A 160 -8.08 -4.75 5.18
N ASN A 161 -8.25 -4.27 6.42
CA ASN A 161 -8.29 -5.13 7.61
C ASN A 161 -9.46 -6.11 7.60
N VAL A 162 -10.64 -5.71 7.12
CA VAL A 162 -11.82 -6.59 7.01
C VAL A 162 -11.55 -7.74 6.03
N VAL A 163 -11.00 -7.46 4.86
CA VAL A 163 -10.67 -8.50 3.87
C VAL A 163 -9.67 -9.51 4.45
N ILE A 164 -8.65 -9.02 5.17
CA ILE A 164 -7.69 -9.91 5.82
C ILE A 164 -8.37 -10.74 6.92
N ALA A 165 -9.23 -10.13 7.73
CA ALA A 165 -9.95 -10.85 8.77
C ALA A 165 -10.83 -11.96 8.19
N VAL A 166 -11.52 -11.73 7.08
CA VAL A 166 -12.27 -12.76 6.34
C VAL A 166 -11.36 -13.88 5.86
N GLY A 167 -10.19 -13.55 5.30
CA GLY A 167 -9.20 -14.54 4.90
C GLY A 167 -8.66 -15.36 6.08
N LEU A 168 -8.45 -14.75 7.24
CA LEU A 168 -8.04 -15.43 8.48
C LEU A 168 -9.14 -16.37 9.00
N LEU A 169 -10.42 -15.95 8.95
CA LEU A 169 -11.54 -16.84 9.30
C LEU A 169 -11.60 -18.05 8.39
N TYR A 170 -11.32 -17.89 7.09
CA TYR A 170 -11.19 -19.03 6.18
C TYR A 170 -9.97 -19.89 6.51
N ALA A 171 -8.84 -19.28 6.90
CA ALA A 171 -7.63 -20.01 7.28
C ALA A 171 -7.85 -20.96 8.48
N ILE A 172 -8.83 -20.69 9.36
CA ILE A 172 -9.21 -21.60 10.47
C ILE A 172 -9.70 -22.96 9.94
N THR A 173 -10.28 -23.00 8.75
CA THR A 173 -10.83 -24.24 8.14
C THR A 173 -9.75 -25.03 7.39
N VAL A 174 -8.52 -24.55 7.34
CA VAL A 174 -7.40 -25.17 6.62
C VAL A 174 -6.52 -25.92 7.62
N ASP A 175 -6.44 -27.24 7.48
CA ASP A 175 -5.69 -28.09 8.41
C ASP A 175 -4.18 -27.92 8.32
N GLU A 176 -3.66 -27.59 7.13
CA GLU A 176 -2.22 -27.47 6.91
C GLU A 176 -1.72 -26.04 7.18
N PRO A 177 -0.81 -25.84 8.17
CA PRO A 177 -0.34 -24.51 8.56
C PRO A 177 0.35 -23.73 7.43
N SER A 178 1.04 -24.40 6.51
CA SER A 178 1.69 -23.75 5.34
C SER A 178 0.65 -23.17 4.38
N THR A 179 -0.41 -23.92 4.11
CA THR A 179 -1.53 -23.46 3.27
C THR A 179 -2.31 -22.34 3.95
N ALA A 180 -2.55 -22.42 5.26
CA ALA A 180 -3.19 -21.35 6.02
C ALA A 180 -2.38 -20.03 5.98
N LEU A 181 -1.04 -20.10 6.05
CA LEU A 181 -0.17 -18.91 5.89
C LEU A 181 -0.24 -18.32 4.49
N LEU A 182 -0.32 -19.15 3.44
CA LEU A 182 -0.52 -18.68 2.07
C LEU A 182 -1.88 -18.01 1.90
N VAL A 183 -2.94 -18.55 2.50
CA VAL A 183 -4.26 -17.91 2.53
C VAL A 183 -4.17 -16.52 3.17
N TYR A 184 -3.46 -16.40 4.30
CA TYR A 184 -3.25 -15.10 4.95
C TYR A 184 -2.47 -14.11 4.05
N ALA A 185 -1.44 -14.57 3.36
CA ALA A 185 -0.66 -13.74 2.41
C ALA A 185 -1.53 -13.27 1.23
N TRP A 186 -2.32 -14.18 0.63
CA TRP A 186 -3.25 -13.84 -0.44
C TRP A 186 -4.37 -12.90 0.03
N ALA A 187 -4.89 -13.10 1.24
CA ALA A 187 -5.87 -12.18 1.84
C ALA A 187 -5.27 -10.77 2.04
N THR A 188 -3.99 -10.70 2.43
CA THR A 188 -3.27 -9.42 2.57
C THR A 188 -3.13 -8.72 1.22
N LEU A 189 -2.78 -9.45 0.16
CA LEU A 189 -2.71 -8.90 -1.19
C LEU A 189 -4.10 -8.47 -1.70
N ALA A 190 -5.13 -9.29 -1.50
CA ALA A 190 -6.51 -8.99 -1.88
C ALA A 190 -7.03 -7.74 -1.14
N GLY A 191 -6.78 -7.64 0.16
CA GLY A 191 -7.09 -6.45 0.95
C GLY A 191 -6.41 -5.20 0.40
N THR A 192 -5.13 -5.33 0.01
CA THR A 192 -4.38 -4.23 -0.59
C THR A 192 -4.97 -3.81 -1.94
N LEU A 193 -5.43 -4.75 -2.76
CA LEU A 193 -6.15 -4.43 -4.00
C LEU A 193 -7.45 -3.68 -3.71
N VAL A 194 -8.23 -4.10 -2.73
CA VAL A 194 -9.45 -3.38 -2.31
C VAL A 194 -9.11 -1.97 -1.84
N GLN A 195 -8.07 -1.80 -1.04
CA GLN A 195 -7.61 -0.49 -0.55
C GLN A 195 -7.21 0.45 -1.69
N VAL A 196 -6.64 -0.07 -2.77
CA VAL A 196 -6.26 0.71 -3.97
C VAL A 196 -7.48 1.02 -4.83
N LEU A 197 -8.33 0.03 -5.09
CA LEU A 197 -9.44 0.14 -6.04
C LEU A 197 -10.60 0.98 -5.50
N LEU A 198 -10.85 0.91 -4.19
CA LEU A 198 -11.95 1.62 -3.54
C LEU A 198 -11.93 3.13 -3.80
N PRO A 199 -10.80 3.86 -3.67
CA PRO A 199 -10.77 5.31 -3.88
C PRO A 199 -10.85 5.75 -5.35
N LEU A 200 -10.55 4.87 -6.32
CA LEU A 200 -10.46 5.25 -7.74
C LEU A 200 -11.75 5.84 -8.32
N PRO A 201 -12.97 5.33 -8.01
CA PRO A 201 -14.20 5.94 -8.52
C PRO A 201 -14.39 7.39 -8.11
N TRP A 202 -13.87 7.81 -6.95
CA TRP A 202 -13.97 9.19 -6.45
C TRP A 202 -13.08 10.19 -7.20
N LEU A 203 -12.14 9.71 -8.01
CA LEU A 203 -11.38 10.54 -8.95
C LEU A 203 -12.19 10.89 -10.20
N ARG A 204 -13.29 10.15 -10.48
CA ARG A 204 -14.16 10.41 -11.64
C ARG A 204 -14.98 11.68 -11.40
N GLY A 205 -15.26 12.42 -12.48
CA GLY A 205 -16.05 13.67 -12.40
C GLY A 205 -15.29 14.89 -11.89
N ARG A 206 -14.03 14.74 -11.49
CA ARG A 206 -13.11 15.85 -11.22
C ARG A 206 -12.56 16.39 -12.55
N GLN A 207 -12.07 17.62 -12.56
CA GLN A 207 -11.66 18.33 -13.80
C GLN A 207 -10.44 17.72 -14.53
N GLY A 208 -10.03 16.50 -14.14
CA GLY A 208 -8.95 15.73 -14.76
C GLY A 208 -9.05 14.23 -14.48
N ARG A 209 -8.14 13.46 -15.06
CA ARG A 209 -8.08 12.00 -14.92
C ARG A 209 -6.63 11.57 -14.77
N LEU A 210 -6.41 10.53 -13.98
CA LEU A 210 -5.14 9.83 -13.99
C LEU A 210 -5.02 9.03 -15.30
N THR A 211 -3.93 9.25 -16.01
CA THR A 211 -3.58 8.56 -17.25
C THR A 211 -2.11 8.15 -17.19
N ILE A 212 -1.71 7.20 -18.02
CA ILE A 212 -0.28 6.88 -18.17
C ILE A 212 0.38 8.08 -18.86
N ALA A 213 1.33 8.72 -18.20
CA ALA A 213 1.98 9.93 -18.69
C ALA A 213 3.48 9.94 -18.37
N PHE A 214 4.28 10.46 -19.29
CA PHE A 214 5.75 10.50 -19.21
C PHE A 214 6.31 11.91 -19.42
N HIS A 215 5.79 12.89 -18.66
CA HIS A 215 6.26 14.28 -18.76
C HIS A 215 7.38 14.58 -17.74
N TRP A 216 8.40 13.74 -17.69
CA TRP A 216 9.50 13.82 -16.72
C TRP A 216 10.34 15.10 -16.82
N ARG A 217 10.23 15.86 -17.94
CA ARG A 217 10.89 17.17 -18.14
C ARG A 217 10.12 18.35 -17.53
N ASP A 218 8.87 18.17 -17.10
CA ASP A 218 8.11 19.23 -16.43
C ASP A 218 8.82 19.60 -15.11
N SER A 219 9.01 20.92 -14.90
CA SER A 219 9.69 21.46 -13.72
C SER A 219 8.99 21.06 -12.41
N ALA A 220 7.65 20.96 -12.43
CA ALA A 220 6.88 20.52 -11.26
C ALA A 220 7.11 19.03 -10.94
N VAL A 221 7.21 18.16 -11.95
CA VAL A 221 7.57 16.75 -11.77
C VAL A 221 8.97 16.62 -11.17
N ARG A 222 9.95 17.34 -11.74
CA ARG A 222 11.31 17.35 -11.21
C ARG A 222 11.37 17.85 -9.77
N ARG A 223 10.59 18.89 -9.43
CA ARG A 223 10.51 19.43 -8.08
C ARG A 223 9.97 18.37 -7.09
N VAL A 224 8.96 17.59 -7.46
CA VAL A 224 8.48 16.47 -6.64
C VAL A 224 9.61 15.49 -6.35
N PHE A 225 10.34 15.02 -7.37
CA PHE A 225 11.43 14.05 -7.19
C PHE A 225 12.67 14.60 -6.48
N VAL A 226 12.93 15.91 -6.52
CA VAL A 226 14.01 16.56 -5.74
C VAL A 226 13.64 16.71 -4.28
N LEU A 227 12.35 16.87 -3.97
CA LEU A 227 11.84 16.98 -2.60
C LEU A 227 11.63 15.60 -1.93
N MET A 228 11.69 14.51 -2.71
CA MET A 228 11.68 13.12 -2.22
C MET A 228 13.05 12.71 -1.69
#